data_aac6b8fbc2502a8638e510ab20ba2f07
#
_entry.id   aac6b8fbc2502a8638e510ab20ba2f07
#
_cell.length_a   1.000
_cell.length_b   1.000
_cell.length_c   1.000
_cell.angle_alpha   90.00
_cell.angle_beta   90.00
_cell.angle_gamma   90.00
#
_symmetry.space_group_name_H-M   'P 1'
#
loop_
_entity.id
_entity.type
_entity.pdbx_description
1 polymer ?
#
loop_
_entity_poly.entity_id
_entity_poly.type
_entity_poly.pdbx_seq_one_letter_code
_entity_poly.pdbx_strand_id
1 'polypeptide(L)'
;MCEKCNKGKYYITTAIAYASGKPHIGNTYEIVLADAIARYKRSQGYDVFFQTGTDEHGQKIELKADEAGITPKQFVDNAAGEIKKIWDLMNTSYDKFIRTTDEDHEAQVKKIFKRLYDQGDIYKSSYEGMYCTPCESFWTESQLVDGKCPDCGRECKPAKEEAYFFKMSKYADRLIDYINTHPEFIQPVSRKNEMMNNFLLPGLQDLCVSRTSFTWGIPVDFDPKHVVYVWLDALTNYITGIGYDCDGNSTEQFKKNWPADLHLIGKDIIRFHTIYWPIFLMALDLPLPKQVFGHPWLLQGDGKMSKSKGNVLYADELVDFFGVDAVRYFVLHEMPFENDGVISWELMVERMNSDLANTLGNLVNRTISMTNKYFGGTVTNKGVAETEEDKAVDADLKAITEDTPKRVEAKMDELRVADAITEIFVLFKRCNKYIDETMPWALAKEEAKKDRLETVLYNLIESIKTGARLLESFMPETSEKILAQLGDGKVTEKPEILFARLDVEEVMKKVKELHPQMAAEEKDDQAEGEDETVIDIDAKPEITFDDFGKMQFQVGEIISCEAVPKSKKLLCSQVKIGSQVKQI
;
A
#
# COMPACT_ATOMS: atom_id res chain seq x y z
N MET A 1 -0.43 -1.46 -30.88
CA MET A 1 -0.26 -2.64 -29.98
C MET A 1 1.22 -2.92 -29.90
N CYS A 2 1.77 -2.92 -28.70
CA CYS A 2 3.19 -3.23 -28.50
C CYS A 2 3.43 -4.71 -28.84
N GLU A 3 4.33 -5.01 -29.76
CA GLU A 3 4.67 -6.40 -30.16
C GLU A 3 5.18 -7.29 -28.99
N LYS A 4 5.41 -6.70 -27.81
CA LYS A 4 5.88 -7.39 -26.60
C LYS A 4 4.76 -7.82 -25.65
N CYS A 5 3.50 -7.37 -25.84
CA CYS A 5 2.39 -7.68 -24.92
C CYS A 5 1.70 -8.99 -25.34
N ASN A 6 2.19 -10.13 -24.84
CA ASN A 6 1.63 -11.45 -25.17
C ASN A 6 0.96 -12.17 -23.99
N LYS A 7 1.00 -11.60 -22.75
CA LYS A 7 0.37 -12.20 -21.56
C LYS A 7 -1.08 -11.77 -21.33
N GLY A 8 -1.63 -10.95 -22.22
CA GLY A 8 -3.02 -10.47 -22.12
C GLY A 8 -3.13 -9.12 -21.38
N LYS A 9 -4.38 -8.75 -21.06
CA LYS A 9 -4.67 -7.48 -20.37
C LYS A 9 -4.43 -7.60 -18.87
N TYR A 10 -4.17 -6.45 -18.22
CA TYR A 10 -4.17 -6.31 -16.78
C TYR A 10 -4.75 -4.95 -16.39
N TYR A 11 -5.96 -4.93 -15.84
CA TYR A 11 -6.62 -3.72 -15.38
C TYR A 11 -6.47 -3.60 -13.86
N ILE A 12 -5.71 -2.61 -13.44
CA ILE A 12 -5.46 -2.28 -12.03
C ILE A 12 -6.07 -0.91 -11.68
N THR A 13 -6.65 -0.81 -10.51
CA THR A 13 -7.18 0.46 -9.97
C THR A 13 -6.75 0.69 -8.55
N THR A 14 -6.64 1.96 -8.15
CA THR A 14 -6.68 2.36 -6.73
C THR A 14 -8.09 2.73 -6.32
N ALA A 15 -8.33 2.94 -5.03
CA ALA A 15 -9.43 3.79 -4.62
C ALA A 15 -9.26 5.19 -5.22
N ILE A 16 -10.38 5.87 -5.50
CA ILE A 16 -10.33 7.28 -5.88
C ILE A 16 -10.27 8.14 -4.62
N ALA A 17 -9.32 9.09 -4.59
CA ALA A 17 -9.06 9.88 -3.40
C ALA A 17 -10.18 10.88 -3.13
N TYR A 18 -10.71 10.92 -1.88
CA TYR A 18 -11.73 11.89 -1.51
C TYR A 18 -11.16 13.32 -1.55
N ALA A 19 -11.71 14.17 -2.42
CA ALA A 19 -11.20 15.52 -2.75
C ALA A 19 -11.45 16.54 -1.63
N SER A 20 -11.15 16.21 -0.38
CA SER A 20 -11.39 17.03 0.80
C SER A 20 -10.14 17.78 1.30
N GLY A 21 -9.02 17.70 0.60
CA GLY A 21 -7.77 18.40 0.89
C GLY A 21 -6.54 17.64 0.41
N LYS A 22 -5.33 18.20 0.68
CA LYS A 22 -4.04 17.62 0.30
C LYS A 22 -3.90 16.17 0.80
N PRO A 23 -3.48 15.21 -0.05
CA PRO A 23 -3.27 13.82 0.33
C PRO A 23 -2.04 13.69 1.23
N HIS A 24 -2.16 12.91 2.29
CA HIS A 24 -1.02 12.55 3.15
C HIS A 24 -0.27 11.34 2.62
N ILE A 25 0.89 11.03 3.22
CA ILE A 25 1.76 9.95 2.75
C ILE A 25 1.06 8.59 2.71
N GLY A 26 0.06 8.32 3.54
CA GLY A 26 -0.74 7.09 3.49
C GLY A 26 -1.58 6.97 2.21
N ASN A 27 -2.12 8.08 1.68
CA ASN A 27 -2.77 8.08 0.37
C ASN A 27 -1.73 7.92 -0.75
N THR A 28 -0.57 8.54 -0.59
CA THR A 28 0.55 8.41 -1.54
C THR A 28 1.10 6.99 -1.60
N TYR A 29 1.12 6.28 -0.47
CA TYR A 29 1.50 4.88 -0.43
C TYR A 29 0.64 4.02 -1.37
N GLU A 30 -0.69 4.18 -1.32
CA GLU A 30 -1.61 3.41 -2.17
C GLU A 30 -1.31 3.59 -3.66
N ILE A 31 -1.14 4.84 -4.13
CA ILE A 31 -0.85 5.09 -5.54
C ILE A 31 0.52 4.58 -5.97
N VAL A 32 1.54 4.68 -5.10
CA VAL A 32 2.90 4.17 -5.37
C VAL A 32 2.91 2.65 -5.39
N LEU A 33 2.15 2.00 -4.50
CA LEU A 33 2.00 0.54 -4.48
C LEU A 33 1.35 0.02 -5.77
N ALA A 34 0.27 0.67 -6.21
CA ALA A 34 -0.40 0.33 -7.46
C ALA A 34 0.51 0.56 -8.67
N ASP A 35 1.28 1.66 -8.69
CA ASP A 35 2.24 1.95 -9.74
C ASP A 35 3.36 0.90 -9.82
N ALA A 36 3.90 0.48 -8.67
CA ALA A 36 4.92 -0.57 -8.62
C ALA A 36 4.40 -1.89 -9.22
N ILE A 37 3.17 -2.27 -8.89
CA ILE A 37 2.53 -3.47 -9.46
C ILE A 37 2.26 -3.29 -10.96
N ALA A 38 1.76 -2.13 -11.39
CA ALA A 38 1.49 -1.83 -12.79
C ALA A 38 2.77 -1.88 -13.64
N ARG A 39 3.86 -1.24 -13.18
CA ARG A 39 5.19 -1.28 -13.84
C ARG A 39 5.71 -2.71 -13.91
N TYR A 40 5.61 -3.46 -12.83
CA TYR A 40 6.04 -4.86 -12.81
C TYR A 40 5.25 -5.70 -13.82
N LYS A 41 3.91 -5.59 -13.86
CA LYS A 41 3.09 -6.33 -14.83
C LYS A 41 3.40 -5.91 -16.28
N ARG A 42 3.69 -4.62 -16.55
CA ARG A 42 4.18 -4.16 -17.86
C ARG A 42 5.51 -4.80 -18.23
N SER A 43 6.47 -4.88 -17.30
CA SER A 43 7.77 -5.53 -17.53
C SER A 43 7.64 -7.03 -17.82
N GLN A 44 6.59 -7.66 -17.28
CA GLN A 44 6.25 -9.06 -17.55
C GLN A 44 5.53 -9.28 -18.90
N GLY A 45 5.19 -8.24 -19.65
CA GLY A 45 4.54 -8.32 -20.96
C GLY A 45 3.02 -8.32 -20.90
N TYR A 46 2.39 -7.82 -19.85
CA TYR A 46 0.96 -7.52 -19.82
C TYR A 46 0.66 -6.17 -20.49
N ASP A 47 -0.49 -6.09 -21.11
CA ASP A 47 -1.10 -4.83 -21.57
C ASP A 47 -1.86 -4.22 -20.38
N VAL A 48 -1.16 -3.38 -19.63
CA VAL A 48 -1.67 -2.81 -18.36
C VAL A 48 -2.45 -1.54 -18.62
N PHE A 49 -3.63 -1.45 -18.03
CA PHE A 49 -4.37 -0.20 -17.89
C PHE A 49 -4.50 0.13 -16.39
N PHE A 50 -3.95 1.27 -15.97
CA PHE A 50 -3.93 1.70 -14.58
C PHE A 50 -4.81 2.94 -14.41
N GLN A 51 -5.87 2.82 -13.60
CA GLN A 51 -6.80 3.90 -13.28
C GLN A 51 -6.71 4.31 -11.82
N THR A 52 -6.73 5.61 -11.60
CA THR A 52 -6.90 6.29 -10.31
C THR A 52 -7.83 7.49 -10.51
N GLY A 53 -8.06 8.30 -9.47
CA GLY A 53 -8.91 9.48 -9.61
C GLY A 53 -9.30 10.14 -8.30
N THR A 54 -10.36 10.94 -8.36
CA THR A 54 -10.92 11.67 -7.21
C THR A 54 -12.40 11.45 -7.05
N ASP A 55 -12.83 11.24 -5.80
CA ASP A 55 -14.21 11.26 -5.33
C ASP A 55 -14.54 12.68 -4.86
N GLU A 56 -15.51 13.33 -5.50
CA GLU A 56 -15.69 14.77 -5.44
C GLU A 56 -17.06 15.23 -4.95
N HIS A 57 -17.97 14.31 -4.63
CA HIS A 57 -19.31 14.63 -4.15
C HIS A 57 -19.45 14.41 -2.64
N GLY A 58 -20.54 14.94 -2.06
CA GLY A 58 -20.93 14.70 -0.67
C GLY A 58 -20.98 15.95 0.21
N GLN A 59 -21.63 15.80 1.36
CA GLN A 59 -21.90 16.88 2.31
C GLN A 59 -20.62 17.54 2.84
N LYS A 60 -19.58 16.77 3.08
CA LYS A 60 -18.32 17.28 3.63
C LYS A 60 -17.61 18.23 2.65
N ILE A 61 -17.73 17.98 1.35
CA ILE A 61 -17.20 18.87 0.29
C ILE A 61 -17.99 20.16 0.27
N GLU A 62 -19.35 20.07 0.27
CA GLU A 62 -20.24 21.24 0.30
C GLU A 62 -19.90 22.15 1.48
N LEU A 63 -19.81 21.60 2.71
CA LEU A 63 -19.46 22.35 3.92
C LEU A 63 -18.09 23.02 3.83
N LYS A 64 -17.07 22.33 3.31
CA LYS A 64 -15.74 22.89 3.16
C LYS A 64 -15.66 23.98 2.10
N ALA A 65 -16.41 23.86 1.03
CA ALA A 65 -16.51 24.89 0.01
C ALA A 65 -17.17 26.15 0.59
N ASP A 66 -18.25 25.99 1.37
CA ASP A 66 -18.92 27.09 2.07
C ASP A 66 -17.98 27.77 3.07
N GLU A 67 -17.24 27.01 3.87
CA GLU A 67 -16.21 27.53 4.79
C GLU A 67 -15.13 28.33 4.05
N ALA A 68 -14.74 27.89 2.85
CA ALA A 68 -13.77 28.57 2.00
C ALA A 68 -14.35 29.75 1.20
N GLY A 69 -15.67 29.93 1.19
CA GLY A 69 -16.35 30.99 0.44
C GLY A 69 -16.28 30.82 -1.09
N ILE A 70 -16.18 29.59 -1.58
CA ILE A 70 -16.14 29.24 -3.00
C ILE A 70 -17.20 28.18 -3.34
N THR A 71 -17.43 27.94 -4.63
CA THR A 71 -18.36 26.88 -5.03
C THR A 71 -17.75 25.49 -4.79
N PRO A 72 -18.58 24.45 -4.52
CA PRO A 72 -18.09 23.08 -4.41
C PRO A 72 -17.26 22.65 -5.63
N LYS A 73 -17.67 23.02 -6.84
CA LYS A 73 -16.91 22.72 -8.08
C LYS A 73 -15.52 23.34 -8.06
N GLN A 74 -15.38 24.61 -7.66
CA GLN A 74 -14.08 25.26 -7.53
C GLN A 74 -13.22 24.58 -6.45
N PHE A 75 -13.85 24.19 -5.35
CA PHE A 75 -13.14 23.48 -4.26
C PHE A 75 -12.55 22.15 -4.74
N VAL A 76 -13.35 21.32 -5.43
CA VAL A 76 -12.86 20.02 -5.91
C VAL A 76 -11.89 20.13 -7.09
N ASP A 77 -12.02 21.17 -7.94
CA ASP A 77 -11.04 21.43 -9.00
C ASP A 77 -9.65 21.74 -8.42
N ASN A 78 -9.59 22.52 -7.35
CA ASN A 78 -8.36 22.81 -6.65
C ASN A 78 -7.79 21.54 -5.97
N ALA A 79 -8.64 20.80 -5.25
CA ALA A 79 -8.22 19.59 -4.54
C ALA A 79 -7.74 18.47 -5.49
N ALA A 80 -8.47 18.24 -6.59
CA ALA A 80 -8.07 17.27 -7.61
C ALA A 80 -6.75 17.67 -8.27
N GLY A 81 -6.55 18.97 -8.52
CA GLY A 81 -5.28 19.50 -9.04
C GLY A 81 -4.10 19.27 -8.08
N GLU A 82 -4.29 19.43 -6.77
CA GLU A 82 -3.26 19.12 -5.77
C GLU A 82 -2.96 17.62 -5.69
N ILE A 83 -4.00 16.79 -5.66
CA ILE A 83 -3.84 15.32 -5.64
C ILE A 83 -3.05 14.86 -6.87
N LYS A 84 -3.45 15.32 -8.05
CA LYS A 84 -2.77 14.98 -9.30
C LYS A 84 -1.30 15.39 -9.31
N LYS A 85 -0.97 16.60 -8.79
CA LYS A 85 0.42 17.05 -8.66
C LYS A 85 1.27 16.11 -7.78
N ILE A 86 0.70 15.61 -6.68
CA ILE A 86 1.42 14.65 -5.82
C ILE A 86 1.61 13.30 -6.51
N TRP A 87 0.58 12.81 -7.23
CA TRP A 87 0.71 11.58 -8.02
C TRP A 87 1.79 11.72 -9.11
N ASP A 88 1.80 12.84 -9.83
CA ASP A 88 2.79 13.14 -10.87
C ASP A 88 4.21 13.32 -10.25
N LEU A 89 4.33 13.99 -9.09
CA LEU A 89 5.58 14.14 -8.35
C LEU A 89 6.19 12.78 -7.99
N MET A 90 5.35 11.81 -7.59
CA MET A 90 5.79 10.46 -7.23
C MET A 90 6.12 9.58 -8.44
N ASN A 91 6.16 10.16 -9.65
CA ASN A 91 6.46 9.46 -10.90
C ASN A 91 5.54 8.25 -11.13
N THR A 92 4.23 8.41 -10.89
CA THR A 92 3.25 7.34 -11.10
C THR A 92 2.78 7.28 -12.55
N SER A 93 2.59 6.07 -13.07
CA SER A 93 2.35 5.79 -14.49
C SER A 93 0.90 5.40 -14.79
N TYR A 94 -0.07 6.05 -14.13
CA TYR A 94 -1.49 5.83 -14.40
C TYR A 94 -1.87 6.25 -15.81
N ASP A 95 -2.79 5.50 -16.42
CA ASP A 95 -3.30 5.77 -17.77
C ASP A 95 -4.57 6.63 -17.73
N LYS A 96 -5.33 6.58 -16.64
CA LYS A 96 -6.56 7.36 -16.44
C LYS A 96 -6.61 7.97 -15.04
N PHE A 97 -6.87 9.27 -14.98
CA PHE A 97 -7.29 9.96 -13.77
C PHE A 97 -8.77 10.35 -13.96
N ILE A 98 -9.69 9.61 -13.32
CA ILE A 98 -11.13 9.86 -13.39
C ILE A 98 -11.55 10.80 -12.27
N ARG A 99 -12.54 11.64 -12.55
CA ARG A 99 -13.20 12.49 -11.56
C ARG A 99 -14.68 12.12 -11.49
N THR A 100 -15.26 12.02 -10.31
CA THR A 100 -16.71 11.74 -10.21
C THR A 100 -17.56 12.92 -10.70
N THR A 101 -16.98 14.10 -10.92
CA THR A 101 -17.59 15.25 -11.59
C THR A 101 -17.38 15.26 -13.12
N ASP A 102 -16.80 14.21 -13.72
CA ASP A 102 -16.76 14.07 -15.18
C ASP A 102 -18.19 13.84 -15.71
N GLU A 103 -18.59 14.58 -16.74
CA GLU A 103 -19.97 14.55 -17.29
C GLU A 103 -20.39 13.14 -17.72
N ASP A 104 -19.48 12.39 -18.34
CA ASP A 104 -19.73 11.01 -18.78
C ASP A 104 -20.00 10.09 -17.58
N HIS A 105 -19.26 10.27 -16.48
CA HIS A 105 -19.45 9.52 -15.26
C HIS A 105 -20.83 9.82 -14.64
N GLU A 106 -21.16 11.09 -14.43
CA GLU A 106 -22.44 11.49 -13.88
C GLU A 106 -23.62 10.98 -14.71
N ALA A 107 -23.52 11.06 -16.04
CA ALA A 107 -24.54 10.56 -16.94
C ALA A 107 -24.77 9.06 -16.77
N GLN A 108 -23.70 8.27 -16.61
CA GLN A 108 -23.83 6.82 -16.43
C GLN A 108 -24.35 6.48 -15.02
N VAL A 109 -23.95 7.18 -13.97
CA VAL A 109 -24.47 6.97 -12.62
C VAL A 109 -25.99 7.20 -12.57
N LYS A 110 -26.51 8.22 -13.22
CA LYS A 110 -27.95 8.49 -13.34
C LYS A 110 -28.68 7.33 -14.02
N LYS A 111 -28.15 6.83 -15.13
CA LYS A 111 -28.71 5.67 -15.85
C LYS A 111 -28.66 4.40 -15.01
N ILE A 112 -27.56 4.13 -14.32
CA ILE A 112 -27.41 3.00 -13.41
C ILE A 112 -28.45 3.06 -12.30
N PHE A 113 -28.58 4.20 -11.63
CA PHE A 113 -29.58 4.39 -10.57
C PHE A 113 -30.99 4.12 -11.08
N LYS A 114 -31.34 4.69 -12.26
CA LYS A 114 -32.65 4.48 -12.90
C LYS A 114 -32.90 3.01 -13.25
N ARG A 115 -31.92 2.32 -13.82
CA ARG A 115 -31.99 0.89 -14.14
C ARG A 115 -32.26 0.05 -12.91
N LEU A 116 -31.49 0.28 -11.82
CA LEU A 116 -31.65 -0.43 -10.55
C LEU A 116 -33.03 -0.17 -9.90
N TYR A 117 -33.57 1.05 -10.07
CA TYR A 117 -34.91 1.40 -9.62
C TYR A 117 -35.99 0.68 -10.46
N ASP A 118 -35.90 0.74 -11.79
CA ASP A 118 -36.88 0.14 -12.70
C ASP A 118 -36.95 -1.39 -12.55
N GLN A 119 -35.85 -2.05 -12.26
CA GLN A 119 -35.85 -3.51 -11.98
C GLN A 119 -36.26 -3.86 -10.53
N GLY A 120 -36.54 -2.86 -9.70
CA GLY A 120 -37.05 -3.04 -8.35
C GLY A 120 -36.00 -3.40 -7.30
N ASP A 121 -34.72 -3.21 -7.61
CA ASP A 121 -33.62 -3.36 -6.65
C ASP A 121 -33.43 -2.10 -5.79
N ILE A 122 -33.88 -0.96 -6.28
CA ILE A 122 -33.99 0.28 -5.49
C ILE A 122 -35.47 0.57 -5.22
N TYR A 123 -35.78 0.96 -3.97
CA TYR A 123 -37.11 1.35 -3.55
C TYR A 123 -37.07 2.55 -2.61
N LYS A 124 -38.14 3.33 -2.56
CA LYS A 124 -38.25 4.51 -1.69
C LYS A 124 -38.79 4.14 -0.32
N SER A 125 -38.16 4.62 0.73
CA SER A 125 -38.57 4.44 2.13
C SER A 125 -38.13 5.61 2.99
N SER A 126 -38.49 5.60 4.27
CA SER A 126 -37.95 6.55 5.25
C SER A 126 -37.00 5.82 6.19
N TYR A 127 -35.88 6.47 6.48
CA TYR A 127 -34.91 5.98 7.46
C TYR A 127 -34.95 6.85 8.72
N GLU A 128 -34.92 6.18 9.87
CA GLU A 128 -34.71 6.82 11.15
C GLU A 128 -33.60 6.07 11.89
N GLY A 129 -32.50 6.74 12.21
CA GLY A 129 -31.35 6.12 12.85
C GLY A 129 -30.27 7.12 13.20
N MET A 130 -29.10 6.61 13.57
CA MET A 130 -27.93 7.41 13.97
C MET A 130 -27.00 7.64 12.78
N TYR A 131 -26.78 8.90 12.43
CA TYR A 131 -25.95 9.28 11.28
C TYR A 131 -24.58 9.78 11.70
N CYS A 132 -23.53 9.22 11.11
CA CYS A 132 -22.16 9.69 11.22
C CYS A 132 -21.80 10.57 10.03
N THR A 133 -21.77 11.89 10.22
CA THR A 133 -21.41 12.84 9.14
C THR A 133 -20.01 12.61 8.56
N PRO A 134 -18.95 12.32 9.37
CA PRO A 134 -17.62 12.10 8.81
C PRO A 134 -17.46 10.86 7.95
N CYS A 135 -18.22 9.79 8.23
CA CYS A 135 -18.22 8.55 7.45
C CYS A 135 -19.35 8.49 6.43
N GLU A 136 -20.25 9.47 6.48
CA GLU A 136 -21.47 9.51 5.66
C GLU A 136 -22.30 8.21 5.77
N SER A 137 -22.34 7.60 6.97
CA SER A 137 -22.96 6.29 7.21
C SER A 137 -24.03 6.36 8.25
N PHE A 138 -25.12 5.59 8.03
CA PHE A 138 -26.17 5.36 9.01
C PHE A 138 -25.89 4.10 9.82
N TRP A 139 -26.29 4.16 11.10
CA TRP A 139 -26.17 3.09 12.06
C TRP A 139 -27.46 2.94 12.84
N THR A 140 -27.82 1.73 13.18
CA THR A 140 -28.83 1.49 14.22
C THR A 140 -28.18 1.73 15.59
N GLU A 141 -28.97 2.04 16.60
CA GLU A 141 -28.46 2.21 17.98
C GLU A 141 -27.65 0.99 18.45
N SER A 142 -28.07 -0.22 18.04
CA SER A 142 -27.41 -1.48 18.40
C SER A 142 -26.05 -1.68 17.70
N GLN A 143 -25.79 -0.96 16.63
CA GLN A 143 -24.51 -1.05 15.89
C GLN A 143 -23.48 -0.04 16.41
N LEU A 144 -23.89 0.92 17.23
CA LEU A 144 -22.96 1.88 17.82
C LEU A 144 -22.06 1.19 18.85
N VAL A 145 -20.80 1.58 18.90
CA VAL A 145 -19.86 1.17 19.95
C VAL A 145 -19.73 2.32 20.94
N ASP A 146 -20.19 2.12 22.17
CA ASP A 146 -20.26 3.16 23.21
C ASP A 146 -20.97 4.45 22.75
N GLY A 147 -22.05 4.29 21.96
CA GLY A 147 -22.81 5.42 21.41
C GLY A 147 -22.15 6.14 20.24
N LYS A 148 -21.03 5.62 19.72
CA LYS A 148 -20.22 6.22 18.66
C LYS A 148 -20.20 5.36 17.40
N CYS A 149 -19.82 5.98 16.29
CA CYS A 149 -19.65 5.31 15.00
C CYS A 149 -18.61 4.17 15.09
N PRO A 150 -18.95 2.95 14.71
CA PRO A 150 -18.03 1.81 14.77
C PRO A 150 -16.83 1.96 13.81
N ASP A 151 -16.99 2.73 12.70
CA ASP A 151 -15.91 2.91 11.71
C ASP A 151 -14.88 3.96 12.14
N CYS A 152 -15.31 5.07 12.77
CA CYS A 152 -14.39 6.18 13.04
C CYS A 152 -14.36 6.64 14.51
N GLY A 153 -15.17 6.06 15.40
CA GLY A 153 -15.24 6.40 16.82
C GLY A 153 -15.84 7.77 17.15
N ARG A 154 -16.42 8.50 16.18
CA ARG A 154 -17.03 9.83 16.39
C ARG A 154 -18.50 9.71 16.75
N GLU A 155 -19.03 10.78 17.34
CA GLU A 155 -20.46 10.85 17.71
C GLU A 155 -21.34 10.78 16.47
N CYS A 156 -22.43 10.01 16.59
CA CYS A 156 -23.50 9.94 15.60
C CYS A 156 -24.70 10.78 16.07
N LYS A 157 -25.41 11.41 15.14
CA LYS A 157 -26.60 12.22 15.43
C LYS A 157 -27.86 11.51 14.95
N PRO A 158 -29.00 11.60 15.70
CA PRO A 158 -30.27 11.12 15.20
C PRO A 158 -30.63 11.82 13.89
N ALA A 159 -31.01 11.05 12.88
CA ALA A 159 -31.47 11.57 11.60
C ALA A 159 -32.68 10.78 11.12
N LYS A 160 -33.63 11.51 10.54
CA LYS A 160 -34.81 10.94 9.87
C LYS A 160 -34.92 11.57 8.51
N GLU A 161 -34.86 10.74 7.48
CA GLU A 161 -34.81 11.20 6.10
C GLU A 161 -35.59 10.25 5.19
N GLU A 162 -36.32 10.79 4.22
CA GLU A 162 -36.86 10.01 3.11
C GLU A 162 -35.69 9.71 2.17
N ALA A 163 -35.52 8.46 1.78
CA ALA A 163 -34.40 8.03 0.96
C ALA A 163 -34.76 6.84 0.08
N TYR A 164 -33.91 6.61 -0.92
CA TYR A 164 -33.93 5.39 -1.72
C TYR A 164 -33.00 4.36 -1.11
N PHE A 165 -33.44 3.10 -1.10
CA PHE A 165 -32.71 1.96 -0.54
C PHE A 165 -32.47 0.92 -1.61
N PHE A 166 -31.24 0.37 -1.64
CA PHE A 166 -30.88 -0.75 -2.48
C PHE A 166 -30.97 -2.07 -1.70
N LYS A 167 -31.60 -3.09 -2.29
CA LYS A 167 -31.83 -4.41 -1.69
C LYS A 167 -30.56 -5.25 -1.63
N MET A 168 -29.64 -4.92 -0.70
CA MET A 168 -28.40 -5.67 -0.51
C MET A 168 -28.65 -7.13 -0.16
N SER A 169 -29.65 -7.37 0.70
CA SER A 169 -30.04 -8.69 1.18
C SER A 169 -30.39 -9.68 0.06
N LYS A 170 -30.93 -9.20 -1.06
CA LYS A 170 -31.26 -10.03 -2.25
C LYS A 170 -30.06 -10.76 -2.84
N TYR A 171 -28.85 -10.20 -2.69
CA TYR A 171 -27.64 -10.69 -3.33
C TYR A 171 -26.65 -11.33 -2.34
N ALA A 172 -26.97 -11.31 -1.02
CA ALA A 172 -26.05 -11.75 0.03
C ALA A 172 -25.56 -13.19 -0.14
N ASP A 173 -26.50 -14.14 -0.34
CA ASP A 173 -26.17 -15.57 -0.50
C ASP A 173 -25.28 -15.81 -1.74
N ARG A 174 -25.59 -15.14 -2.86
CA ARG A 174 -24.80 -15.22 -4.09
C ARG A 174 -23.38 -14.71 -3.90
N LEU A 175 -23.21 -13.63 -3.11
CA LEU A 175 -21.88 -13.09 -2.81
C LEU A 175 -21.10 -14.02 -1.87
N ILE A 176 -21.76 -14.59 -0.85
CA ILE A 176 -21.14 -15.57 0.07
C ILE A 176 -20.63 -16.78 -0.72
N ASP A 177 -21.45 -17.33 -1.61
CA ASP A 177 -21.05 -18.45 -2.47
C ASP A 177 -19.88 -18.09 -3.36
N TYR A 178 -19.88 -16.89 -3.95
CA TYR A 178 -18.77 -16.41 -4.76
C TYR A 178 -17.47 -16.31 -3.96
N ILE A 179 -17.49 -15.68 -2.79
CA ILE A 179 -16.31 -15.54 -1.91
C ILE A 179 -15.76 -16.91 -1.48
N ASN A 180 -16.63 -17.88 -1.21
CA ASN A 180 -16.22 -19.22 -0.81
C ASN A 180 -15.61 -20.04 -1.96
N THR A 181 -16.05 -19.80 -3.19
CA THR A 181 -15.55 -20.50 -4.39
C THR A 181 -14.35 -19.80 -5.05
N HIS A 182 -14.05 -18.56 -4.66
CA HIS A 182 -12.95 -17.73 -5.20
C HIS A 182 -12.05 -17.23 -4.05
N PRO A 183 -11.17 -18.09 -3.52
CA PRO A 183 -10.34 -17.76 -2.37
C PRO A 183 -9.36 -16.61 -2.64
N GLU A 184 -9.04 -16.33 -3.91
CA GLU A 184 -8.21 -15.23 -4.37
C GLU A 184 -8.91 -13.87 -4.36
N PHE A 185 -10.25 -13.85 -4.31
CA PHE A 185 -11.05 -12.63 -4.51
C PHE A 185 -10.75 -11.54 -3.48
N ILE A 186 -10.65 -11.88 -2.19
CA ILE A 186 -10.36 -10.93 -1.11
C ILE A 186 -9.03 -11.28 -0.47
N GLN A 187 -8.08 -10.35 -0.54
CA GLN A 187 -6.75 -10.47 0.05
C GLN A 187 -6.43 -9.25 0.92
N PRO A 188 -5.69 -9.41 2.02
CA PRO A 188 -5.28 -10.68 2.67
C PRO A 188 -6.46 -11.50 3.19
N VAL A 189 -6.21 -12.77 3.54
CA VAL A 189 -7.26 -13.69 4.04
C VAL A 189 -7.93 -13.19 5.33
N SER A 190 -7.20 -12.47 6.18
CA SER A 190 -7.78 -11.81 7.37
C SER A 190 -8.92 -10.87 7.01
N ARG A 191 -8.81 -10.13 5.90
CA ARG A 191 -9.86 -9.23 5.42
C ARG A 191 -11.08 -10.01 4.91
N LYS A 192 -10.86 -11.14 4.21
CA LYS A 192 -11.96 -12.04 3.86
C LYS A 192 -12.73 -12.48 5.11
N ASN A 193 -12.00 -12.96 6.13
CA ASN A 193 -12.62 -13.45 7.36
C ASN A 193 -13.38 -12.32 8.09
N GLU A 194 -12.84 -11.12 8.14
CA GLU A 194 -13.50 -9.96 8.72
C GLU A 194 -14.83 -9.65 7.99
N MET A 195 -14.83 -9.58 6.67
CA MET A 195 -16.03 -9.30 5.87
C MET A 195 -17.09 -10.40 6.02
N MET A 196 -16.68 -11.66 6.00
CA MET A 196 -17.59 -12.79 6.18
C MET A 196 -18.24 -12.78 7.57
N ASN A 197 -17.43 -12.70 8.63
CA ASN A 197 -17.91 -12.89 10.00
C ASN A 197 -18.66 -11.66 10.54
N ASN A 198 -18.22 -10.45 10.20
CA ASN A 198 -18.78 -9.24 10.78
C ASN A 198 -19.96 -8.66 9.99
N PHE A 199 -20.06 -8.96 8.69
CA PHE A 199 -21.06 -8.33 7.82
C PHE A 199 -21.95 -9.32 7.07
N LEU A 200 -21.40 -10.33 6.41
CA LEU A 200 -22.17 -11.20 5.53
C LEU A 200 -22.94 -12.27 6.28
N LEU A 201 -22.30 -13.02 7.19
CA LEU A 201 -22.95 -14.09 7.94
C LEU A 201 -24.01 -13.61 8.92
N PRO A 202 -23.87 -12.44 9.58
CA PRO A 202 -24.95 -11.86 10.39
C PRO A 202 -26.16 -11.40 9.58
N GLY A 203 -26.03 -11.26 8.25
CA GLY A 203 -27.06 -10.79 7.34
C GLY A 203 -26.91 -9.31 6.97
N LEU A 204 -27.05 -9.02 5.67
CA LEU A 204 -26.94 -7.67 5.13
C LEU A 204 -28.26 -6.92 5.29
N GLN A 205 -28.15 -5.65 5.70
CA GLN A 205 -29.24 -4.67 5.67
C GLN A 205 -29.25 -3.97 4.31
N ASP A 206 -30.43 -3.51 3.87
CA ASP A 206 -30.55 -2.74 2.65
C ASP A 206 -29.83 -1.40 2.80
N LEU A 207 -29.15 -0.98 1.73
CA LEU A 207 -28.29 0.21 1.75
C LEU A 207 -29.05 1.44 1.31
N CYS A 208 -28.98 2.50 2.11
CA CYS A 208 -29.44 3.83 1.70
C CYS A 208 -28.56 4.35 0.55
N VAL A 209 -29.17 4.65 -0.61
CA VAL A 209 -28.45 5.04 -1.84
C VAL A 209 -28.81 6.44 -2.36
N SER A 210 -29.53 7.23 -1.55
CA SER A 210 -29.79 8.65 -1.86
C SER A 210 -29.81 9.52 -0.63
N ARG A 211 -29.71 10.84 -0.81
CA ARG A 211 -29.72 11.86 0.24
C ARG A 211 -30.55 13.04 -0.17
N THR A 212 -31.12 13.73 0.83
CA THR A 212 -31.81 15.03 0.66
C THR A 212 -31.24 16.13 1.55
N SER A 213 -30.30 15.78 2.44
CA SER A 213 -29.72 16.70 3.44
C SER A 213 -28.66 17.66 2.90
N PHE A 214 -28.18 17.44 1.66
CA PHE A 214 -27.24 18.29 0.95
C PHE A 214 -27.53 18.26 -0.57
N THR A 215 -26.91 19.17 -1.34
CA THR A 215 -27.20 19.34 -2.76
C THR A 215 -26.02 19.03 -3.67
N TRP A 216 -24.79 18.99 -3.13
CA TRP A 216 -23.59 18.69 -3.90
C TRP A 216 -23.44 17.18 -4.14
N GLY A 217 -24.01 16.70 -5.22
CA GLY A 217 -24.02 15.32 -5.66
C GLY A 217 -24.76 15.15 -6.97
N ILE A 218 -24.80 13.93 -7.49
CA ILE A 218 -25.49 13.62 -8.75
C ILE A 218 -27.00 13.54 -8.47
N PRO A 219 -27.84 14.40 -9.08
CA PRO A 219 -29.28 14.38 -8.84
C PRO A 219 -29.92 13.10 -9.44
N VAL A 220 -30.93 12.58 -8.73
CA VAL A 220 -31.79 11.52 -9.24
C VAL A 220 -32.76 12.13 -10.25
N ASP A 221 -32.65 11.80 -11.55
CA ASP A 221 -33.37 12.46 -12.64
C ASP A 221 -34.89 12.51 -12.45
N PHE A 222 -35.49 11.43 -11.95
CA PHE A 222 -36.95 11.33 -11.76
C PHE A 222 -37.43 11.84 -10.36
N ASP A 223 -36.48 12.19 -9.46
CA ASP A 223 -36.77 12.80 -8.17
C ASP A 223 -35.63 13.73 -7.73
N PRO A 224 -35.52 14.95 -8.32
CA PRO A 224 -34.39 15.85 -8.16
C PRO A 224 -34.16 16.40 -6.74
N LYS A 225 -35.05 16.09 -5.79
CA LYS A 225 -34.83 16.38 -4.35
C LYS A 225 -33.75 15.48 -3.74
N HIS A 226 -33.49 14.35 -4.37
CA HIS A 226 -32.50 13.39 -3.93
C HIS A 226 -31.22 13.50 -4.79
N VAL A 227 -30.09 13.41 -4.14
CA VAL A 227 -28.79 13.16 -4.78
C VAL A 227 -28.37 11.71 -4.53
N VAL A 228 -27.66 11.12 -5.48
CA VAL A 228 -27.15 9.76 -5.37
C VAL A 228 -26.14 9.70 -4.24
N TYR A 229 -26.21 8.62 -3.44
CA TYR A 229 -25.30 8.37 -2.34
C TYR A 229 -23.87 8.10 -2.82
N VAL A 230 -22.92 8.67 -2.10
CA VAL A 230 -21.50 8.71 -2.47
C VAL A 230 -20.93 7.34 -2.88
N TRP A 231 -21.29 6.25 -2.22
CA TRP A 231 -20.72 4.94 -2.55
C TRP A 231 -21.27 4.32 -3.83
N LEU A 232 -22.51 4.58 -4.21
CA LEU A 232 -23.01 4.17 -5.53
C LEU A 232 -22.36 4.99 -6.63
N ASP A 233 -22.17 6.29 -6.39
CA ASP A 233 -21.44 7.20 -7.25
C ASP A 233 -19.97 6.77 -7.38
N ALA A 234 -19.23 6.79 -6.26
CA ALA A 234 -17.79 6.53 -6.24
C ALA A 234 -17.41 5.16 -6.81
N LEU A 235 -18.11 4.07 -6.44
CA LEU A 235 -17.73 2.71 -6.87
C LEU A 235 -17.92 2.48 -8.38
N THR A 236 -18.87 3.16 -9.01
CA THR A 236 -19.09 3.02 -10.45
C THR A 236 -17.98 3.63 -11.32
N ASN A 237 -17.06 4.42 -10.73
CA ASN A 237 -15.90 4.95 -11.43
C ASN A 237 -15.08 3.86 -12.15
N TYR A 238 -14.99 2.67 -11.56
CA TYR A 238 -14.19 1.56 -12.07
C TYR A 238 -14.65 1.04 -13.43
N ILE A 239 -15.91 1.24 -13.76
CA ILE A 239 -16.46 0.87 -15.07
C ILE A 239 -16.66 2.09 -15.97
N THR A 240 -17.10 3.23 -15.43
CA THR A 240 -17.33 4.44 -16.24
C THR A 240 -16.03 5.02 -16.77
N GLY A 241 -14.93 4.97 -16.00
CA GLY A 241 -13.62 5.47 -16.41
C GLY A 241 -13.02 4.72 -17.61
N ILE A 242 -13.47 3.51 -17.90
CA ILE A 242 -13.10 2.73 -19.08
C ILE A 242 -14.22 2.68 -20.14
N GLY A 243 -15.28 3.47 -19.95
CA GLY A 243 -16.32 3.67 -20.96
C GLY A 243 -17.46 2.66 -20.93
N TYR A 244 -17.88 2.22 -19.74
CA TYR A 244 -19.14 1.49 -19.58
C TYR A 244 -20.33 2.38 -19.98
N ASP A 245 -21.26 1.80 -20.73
CA ASP A 245 -22.56 2.42 -21.04
C ASP A 245 -23.70 1.49 -20.63
N CYS A 246 -24.56 2.01 -19.75
CA CYS A 246 -25.73 1.31 -19.22
C CYS A 246 -26.74 0.88 -20.30
N ASP A 247 -26.78 1.60 -21.43
CA ASP A 247 -27.65 1.32 -22.58
C ASP A 247 -27.06 0.28 -23.55
N GLY A 248 -25.90 -0.30 -23.23
CA GLY A 248 -25.26 -1.39 -23.98
C GLY A 248 -24.27 -0.94 -25.06
N ASN A 249 -23.95 0.35 -25.15
CA ASN A 249 -23.00 0.91 -26.13
C ASN A 249 -21.60 1.11 -25.53
N SER A 250 -21.20 0.27 -24.58
CA SER A 250 -19.89 0.34 -23.94
C SER A 250 -18.74 0.32 -24.94
N THR A 251 -17.69 1.10 -24.64
CA THR A 251 -16.51 1.25 -25.50
C THR A 251 -15.72 -0.05 -25.67
N GLU A 252 -14.85 -0.10 -26.67
CA GLU A 252 -13.89 -1.19 -26.83
C GLU A 252 -12.91 -1.28 -25.65
N GLN A 253 -12.60 -0.17 -25.01
CA GLN A 253 -11.76 -0.14 -23.82
C GLN A 253 -12.42 -0.86 -22.64
N PHE A 254 -13.72 -0.64 -22.41
CA PHE A 254 -14.48 -1.39 -21.42
C PHE A 254 -14.49 -2.88 -21.73
N LYS A 255 -14.84 -3.26 -22.95
CA LYS A 255 -14.90 -4.66 -23.39
C LYS A 255 -13.56 -5.38 -23.25
N LYS A 256 -12.46 -4.66 -23.49
CA LYS A 256 -11.10 -5.19 -23.34
C LYS A 256 -10.71 -5.35 -21.88
N ASN A 257 -10.92 -4.32 -21.06
CA ASN A 257 -10.32 -4.25 -19.72
C ASN A 257 -11.21 -4.83 -18.61
N TRP A 258 -12.55 -4.75 -18.74
CA TRP A 258 -13.41 -5.32 -17.70
C TRP A 258 -13.51 -6.85 -17.82
N PRO A 259 -13.53 -7.62 -16.72
CA PRO A 259 -13.42 -7.20 -15.32
C PRO A 259 -11.99 -6.77 -14.93
N ALA A 260 -11.89 -5.94 -13.87
CA ALA A 260 -10.61 -5.57 -13.31
C ALA A 260 -9.85 -6.80 -12.79
N ASP A 261 -8.54 -6.80 -12.99
CA ASP A 261 -7.66 -7.84 -12.45
C ASP A 261 -7.35 -7.60 -10.98
N LEU A 262 -7.20 -6.31 -10.60
CA LEU A 262 -6.91 -5.93 -9.21
C LEU A 262 -7.56 -4.59 -8.87
N HIS A 263 -8.38 -4.56 -7.82
CA HIS A 263 -8.70 -3.36 -7.06
C HIS A 263 -7.80 -3.29 -5.83
N LEU A 264 -6.90 -2.30 -5.80
CA LEU A 264 -6.00 -2.02 -4.69
C LEU A 264 -6.59 -0.89 -3.87
N ILE A 265 -6.87 -1.12 -2.58
CA ILE A 265 -7.58 -0.17 -1.73
C ILE A 265 -7.09 -0.22 -0.29
N GLY A 266 -7.31 0.85 0.47
CA GLY A 266 -7.07 0.82 1.92
C GLY A 266 -8.01 -0.13 2.66
N LYS A 267 -7.51 -0.79 3.71
CA LYS A 267 -8.30 -1.73 4.52
C LYS A 267 -9.54 -1.10 5.17
N ASP A 268 -9.57 0.21 5.35
CA ASP A 268 -10.67 0.97 5.94
C ASP A 268 -11.92 1.05 5.05
N ILE A 269 -11.74 0.87 3.73
CA ILE A 269 -12.84 0.89 2.76
C ILE A 269 -13.08 -0.48 2.11
N ILE A 270 -12.50 -1.55 2.67
CA ILE A 270 -12.60 -2.90 2.08
C ILE A 270 -14.05 -3.40 2.02
N ARG A 271 -14.89 -3.04 3.00
CA ARG A 271 -16.31 -3.40 3.03
C ARG A 271 -17.05 -2.92 1.77
N PHE A 272 -16.79 -1.69 1.36
CA PHE A 272 -17.45 -1.10 0.19
C PHE A 272 -17.02 -1.79 -1.10
N HIS A 273 -15.77 -2.22 -1.22
CA HIS A 273 -15.21 -2.84 -2.40
C HIS A 273 -15.43 -4.36 -2.50
N THR A 274 -15.69 -5.02 -1.36
CA THR A 274 -15.89 -6.48 -1.31
C THR A 274 -17.33 -6.91 -1.03
N ILE A 275 -18.19 -5.97 -0.61
CA ILE A 275 -19.61 -6.22 -0.37
C ILE A 275 -20.47 -5.35 -1.30
N TYR A 276 -20.39 -4.01 -1.21
CA TYR A 276 -21.28 -3.13 -1.97
C TYR A 276 -20.99 -3.21 -3.47
N TRP A 277 -19.74 -3.05 -3.86
CA TRP A 277 -19.36 -3.06 -5.26
C TRP A 277 -19.71 -4.37 -5.99
N PRO A 278 -19.34 -5.55 -5.48
CA PRO A 278 -19.75 -6.82 -6.09
C PRO A 278 -21.28 -6.96 -6.21
N ILE A 279 -22.03 -6.53 -5.22
CA ILE A 279 -23.50 -6.59 -5.24
C ILE A 279 -24.09 -5.66 -6.30
N PHE A 280 -23.56 -4.43 -6.46
CA PHE A 280 -23.98 -3.54 -7.55
C PHE A 280 -23.68 -4.16 -8.92
N LEU A 281 -22.52 -4.77 -9.10
CA LEU A 281 -22.15 -5.47 -10.33
C LEU A 281 -23.07 -6.66 -10.61
N MET A 282 -23.42 -7.45 -9.58
CA MET A 282 -24.37 -8.54 -9.70
C MET A 282 -25.75 -8.06 -10.14
N ALA A 283 -26.21 -6.91 -9.64
CA ALA A 283 -27.48 -6.30 -10.02
C ALA A 283 -27.46 -5.72 -11.44
N LEU A 284 -26.28 -5.35 -11.93
CA LEU A 284 -26.06 -4.89 -13.31
C LEU A 284 -25.76 -6.01 -14.30
N ASP A 285 -25.74 -7.28 -13.85
CA ASP A 285 -25.32 -8.45 -14.64
C ASP A 285 -23.90 -8.32 -15.22
N LEU A 286 -23.00 -7.69 -14.47
CA LEU A 286 -21.60 -7.55 -14.84
C LEU A 286 -20.72 -8.55 -14.08
N PRO A 287 -19.64 -9.05 -14.70
CA PRO A 287 -18.66 -9.90 -14.01
C PRO A 287 -17.97 -9.12 -12.89
N LEU A 288 -17.60 -9.82 -11.82
CA LEU A 288 -16.92 -9.25 -10.68
C LEU A 288 -15.41 -9.06 -10.97
N PRO A 289 -14.72 -8.12 -10.28
CA PRO A 289 -13.27 -8.03 -10.33
C PRO A 289 -12.63 -9.33 -9.85
N LYS A 290 -11.47 -9.68 -10.39
CA LYS A 290 -10.79 -10.94 -10.04
C LYS A 290 -10.26 -10.92 -8.61
N GLN A 291 -9.73 -9.77 -8.18
CA GLN A 291 -9.12 -9.62 -6.86
C GLN A 291 -9.34 -8.21 -6.29
N VAL A 292 -9.58 -8.15 -4.99
CA VAL A 292 -9.55 -6.93 -4.17
C VAL A 292 -8.49 -7.12 -3.10
N PHE A 293 -7.47 -6.26 -3.10
CA PHE A 293 -6.42 -6.26 -2.09
C PHE A 293 -6.59 -5.06 -1.15
N GLY A 294 -6.89 -5.35 0.12
CA GLY A 294 -7.00 -4.36 1.17
C GLY A 294 -5.67 -4.15 1.88
N HIS A 295 -4.89 -3.16 1.43
CA HIS A 295 -3.59 -2.88 2.01
C HIS A 295 -3.70 -2.29 3.42
N PRO A 296 -2.71 -2.53 4.32
CA PRO A 296 -2.67 -1.99 5.67
C PRO A 296 -2.41 -0.48 5.67
N TRP A 297 -2.52 0.13 6.86
CA TRP A 297 -2.23 1.55 7.05
C TRP A 297 -0.75 1.82 7.23
N LEU A 298 -0.32 2.97 6.74
CA LEU A 298 0.95 3.57 7.08
C LEU A 298 0.75 4.51 8.27
N LEU A 299 1.38 4.17 9.40
CA LEU A 299 1.28 4.89 10.66
C LEU A 299 2.51 5.78 10.87
N GLN A 300 2.36 6.84 11.66
CA GLN A 300 3.48 7.62 12.17
C GLN A 300 3.52 7.50 13.69
N GLY A 301 4.68 7.07 14.24
CA GLY A 301 4.79 6.77 15.67
C GLY A 301 3.74 5.74 16.11
N ASP A 302 3.10 5.99 17.24
CA ASP A 302 2.15 5.05 17.86
C ASP A 302 0.74 5.11 17.29
N GLY A 303 0.49 5.87 16.19
CA GLY A 303 -0.88 6.05 15.76
C GLY A 303 -1.13 6.45 14.32
N LYS A 304 -2.41 6.45 13.95
CA LYS A 304 -2.90 6.90 12.65
C LYS A 304 -2.61 8.40 12.47
N MET A 305 -2.09 8.76 11.31
CA MET A 305 -1.90 10.16 10.94
C MET A 305 -3.22 10.93 10.95
N SER A 306 -3.22 12.10 11.61
CA SER A 306 -4.38 12.97 11.72
C SER A 306 -3.95 14.44 11.68
N LYS A 307 -4.64 15.23 10.83
CA LYS A 307 -4.38 16.69 10.75
C LYS A 307 -4.60 17.39 12.09
N SER A 308 -5.53 16.90 12.91
CA SER A 308 -5.80 17.46 14.25
C SER A 308 -4.72 17.17 15.28
N LYS A 309 -3.89 16.15 15.05
CA LYS A 309 -2.74 15.79 15.89
C LYS A 309 -1.41 16.39 15.38
N GLY A 310 -1.41 17.06 14.23
CA GLY A 310 -0.19 17.63 13.64
C GLY A 310 0.85 16.61 13.16
N ASN A 311 0.54 15.30 13.21
CA ASN A 311 1.46 14.22 12.87
C ASN A 311 1.31 13.73 11.43
N VAL A 312 0.93 14.60 10.48
CA VAL A 312 0.76 14.22 9.09
C VAL A 312 2.03 14.46 8.29
N LEU A 313 2.51 13.43 7.61
CA LEU A 313 3.60 13.51 6.65
C LEU A 313 3.04 13.68 5.22
N TYR A 314 3.66 14.55 4.45
CA TYR A 314 3.30 14.81 3.06
C TYR A 314 4.43 14.39 2.11
N ALA A 315 4.05 13.83 0.96
CA ALA A 315 5.02 13.29 0.02
C ALA A 315 5.97 14.35 -0.56
N ASP A 316 5.48 15.55 -0.85
CA ASP A 316 6.31 16.64 -1.35
C ASP A 316 7.40 17.07 -0.36
N GLU A 317 7.07 17.17 0.93
CA GLU A 317 8.05 17.45 1.99
C GLU A 317 9.12 16.35 2.07
N LEU A 318 8.70 15.09 2.01
CA LEU A 318 9.64 13.95 2.04
C LEU A 318 10.52 13.92 0.78
N VAL A 319 9.97 14.24 -0.38
CA VAL A 319 10.73 14.32 -1.64
C VAL A 319 11.80 15.42 -1.57
N ASP A 320 11.52 16.56 -0.95
CA ASP A 320 12.51 17.63 -0.77
C ASP A 320 13.72 17.20 0.09
N PHE A 321 13.52 16.29 1.04
CA PHE A 321 14.62 15.77 1.89
C PHE A 321 15.35 14.60 1.26
N PHE A 322 14.64 13.68 0.60
CA PHE A 322 15.17 12.35 0.25
C PHE A 322 15.19 12.08 -1.26
N GLY A 323 14.41 12.83 -2.04
CA GLY A 323 14.18 12.54 -3.46
C GLY A 323 13.08 11.49 -3.69
N VAL A 324 12.53 11.47 -4.90
CA VAL A 324 11.34 10.67 -5.25
C VAL A 324 11.55 9.18 -5.02
N ASP A 325 12.62 8.61 -5.57
CA ASP A 325 12.85 7.16 -5.50
C ASP A 325 13.15 6.67 -4.08
N ALA A 326 13.78 7.49 -3.24
CA ALA A 326 13.97 7.16 -1.83
C ALA A 326 12.62 7.13 -1.09
N VAL A 327 11.73 8.10 -1.33
CA VAL A 327 10.37 8.08 -0.75
C VAL A 327 9.58 6.88 -1.23
N ARG A 328 9.65 6.53 -2.54
CA ARG A 328 9.04 5.32 -3.09
C ARG A 328 9.58 4.07 -2.37
N TYR A 329 10.89 3.97 -2.20
CA TYR A 329 11.51 2.87 -1.45
C TYR A 329 10.95 2.75 -0.04
N PHE A 330 10.88 3.85 0.72
CA PHE A 330 10.40 3.83 2.10
C PHE A 330 8.96 3.34 2.21
N VAL A 331 8.05 3.92 1.43
CA VAL A 331 6.63 3.56 1.52
C VAL A 331 6.35 2.14 1.00
N LEU A 332 7.17 1.60 0.11
CA LEU A 332 7.03 0.25 -0.40
C LEU A 332 7.71 -0.79 0.50
N HIS A 333 8.89 -0.47 1.05
CA HIS A 333 9.70 -1.40 1.84
C HIS A 333 9.20 -1.55 3.29
N GLU A 334 8.76 -0.45 3.93
CA GLU A 334 8.35 -0.45 5.34
C GLU A 334 6.89 -0.91 5.55
N MET A 335 6.22 -1.34 4.48
CA MET A 335 4.83 -1.80 4.54
C MET A 335 4.74 -3.32 4.47
N PRO A 336 4.49 -4.01 5.60
CA PRO A 336 4.22 -5.44 5.61
C PRO A 336 2.97 -5.78 4.79
N PHE A 337 2.85 -7.02 4.33
CA PHE A 337 1.72 -7.47 3.51
C PHE A 337 0.35 -7.33 4.21
N GLU A 338 0.29 -7.58 5.51
CA GLU A 338 -0.97 -7.72 6.25
C GLU A 338 -1.11 -6.76 7.44
N ASN A 339 0.02 -6.45 8.08
CA ASN A 339 0.06 -5.60 9.27
C ASN A 339 0.36 -4.15 8.91
N ASP A 340 -0.06 -3.22 9.78
CA ASP A 340 0.24 -1.81 9.60
C ASP A 340 1.76 -1.57 9.66
N GLY A 341 2.23 -0.70 8.78
CA GLY A 341 3.62 -0.25 8.76
C GLY A 341 3.78 1.05 9.53
N VAL A 342 4.99 1.28 10.05
CA VAL A 342 5.34 2.52 10.73
C VAL A 342 6.42 3.25 9.95
N ILE A 343 6.28 4.56 9.80
CA ILE A 343 7.27 5.43 9.18
C ILE A 343 7.62 6.56 10.16
N SER A 344 8.90 6.87 10.28
CA SER A 344 9.40 8.04 11.00
C SER A 344 10.54 8.70 10.24
N TRP A 345 10.86 9.94 10.58
CA TRP A 345 11.98 10.65 9.97
C TRP A 345 13.31 9.93 10.23
N GLU A 346 13.52 9.44 11.44
CA GLU A 346 14.73 8.72 11.85
C GLU A 346 14.86 7.41 11.05
N LEU A 347 13.79 6.64 10.92
CA LEU A 347 13.78 5.41 10.14
C LEU A 347 14.10 5.68 8.67
N MET A 348 13.54 6.76 8.10
CA MET A 348 13.85 7.14 6.71
C MET A 348 15.32 7.51 6.52
N VAL A 349 15.93 8.26 7.46
CA VAL A 349 17.36 8.56 7.43
C VAL A 349 18.20 7.30 7.59
N GLU A 350 17.81 6.38 8.47
CA GLU A 350 18.48 5.09 8.64
C GLU A 350 18.46 4.29 7.34
N ARG A 351 17.30 4.13 6.71
CA ARG A 351 17.17 3.42 5.42
C ARG A 351 17.95 4.10 4.30
N MET A 352 17.90 5.43 4.24
CA MET A 352 18.68 6.20 3.28
C MET A 352 20.17 5.89 3.43
N ASN A 353 20.68 5.85 4.64
CA ASN A 353 22.09 5.63 4.91
C ASN A 353 22.51 4.17 4.74
N SER A 354 21.75 3.23 5.30
CA SER A 354 22.12 1.80 5.34
C SER A 354 21.85 1.10 4.02
N ASP A 355 20.67 1.27 3.47
CA ASP A 355 20.23 0.51 2.30
C ASP A 355 20.57 1.24 1.01
N LEU A 356 20.15 2.49 0.87
CA LEU A 356 20.28 3.21 -0.39
C LEU A 356 21.71 3.75 -0.61
N ALA A 357 22.30 4.47 0.34
CA ALA A 357 23.64 5.02 0.18
C ALA A 357 24.73 3.95 0.34
N ASN A 358 24.66 3.14 1.40
CA ASN A 358 25.73 2.19 1.71
C ASN A 358 25.63 0.89 0.88
N THR A 359 24.49 0.19 0.95
CA THR A 359 24.33 -1.11 0.28
C THR A 359 24.29 -0.95 -1.24
N LEU A 360 23.51 -0.01 -1.79
CA LEU A 360 23.31 0.16 -3.22
C LEU A 360 24.26 1.19 -3.84
N GLY A 361 24.23 2.44 -3.38
CA GLY A 361 24.99 3.53 -3.97
C GLY A 361 26.50 3.31 -3.93
N ASN A 362 27.02 2.87 -2.80
CA ASN A 362 28.43 2.56 -2.62
C ASN A 362 28.87 1.34 -3.45
N LEU A 363 28.02 0.31 -3.58
CA LEU A 363 28.30 -0.86 -4.43
C LEU A 363 28.50 -0.44 -5.89
N VAL A 364 27.57 0.34 -6.45
CA VAL A 364 27.64 0.83 -7.83
C VAL A 364 28.87 1.70 -8.03
N ASN A 365 29.11 2.67 -7.15
CA ASN A 365 30.25 3.57 -7.24
C ASN A 365 31.60 2.83 -7.16
N ARG A 366 31.77 1.92 -6.20
CA ARG A 366 33.00 1.12 -6.05
C ARG A 366 33.26 0.27 -7.29
N THR A 367 32.24 -0.39 -7.81
CA THR A 367 32.37 -1.25 -9.01
C THR A 367 32.81 -0.44 -10.22
N ILE A 368 32.17 0.70 -10.50
CA ILE A 368 32.53 1.59 -11.60
C ILE A 368 33.95 2.14 -11.41
N SER A 369 34.29 2.60 -10.22
CA SER A 369 35.60 3.17 -9.91
C SER A 369 36.74 2.15 -10.09
N MET A 370 36.55 0.90 -9.65
CA MET A 370 37.50 -0.18 -9.85
C MET A 370 37.65 -0.55 -11.36
N THR A 371 36.51 -0.63 -12.07
CA THR A 371 36.50 -0.91 -13.51
C THR A 371 37.27 0.16 -14.31
N ASN A 372 37.04 1.42 -14.00
CA ASN A 372 37.80 2.52 -14.61
C ASN A 372 39.29 2.47 -14.28
N LYS A 373 39.59 2.29 -13.00
CA LYS A 373 40.98 2.32 -12.51
C LYS A 373 41.84 1.21 -13.10
N TYR A 374 41.29 -0.01 -13.21
CA TYR A 374 42.09 -1.19 -13.59
C TYR A 374 41.99 -1.55 -15.08
N PHE A 375 40.87 -1.18 -15.73
CA PHE A 375 40.58 -1.60 -17.11
C PHE A 375 40.09 -0.46 -18.01
N GLY A 376 40.22 0.81 -17.60
CA GLY A 376 39.81 1.95 -18.42
C GLY A 376 38.32 1.99 -18.75
N GLY A 377 37.51 1.35 -17.91
CA GLY A 377 36.06 1.35 -18.01
C GLY A 377 35.44 0.18 -18.76
N THR A 378 36.25 -0.75 -19.31
CA THR A 378 35.76 -1.89 -20.11
C THR A 378 36.26 -3.19 -19.52
N VAL A 379 35.35 -4.13 -19.25
CA VAL A 379 35.67 -5.49 -18.81
C VAL A 379 34.90 -6.52 -19.63
N THR A 380 35.50 -7.68 -19.80
CA THR A 380 34.93 -8.81 -20.52
C THR A 380 34.93 -10.06 -19.63
N ASN A 381 34.09 -11.02 -19.94
CA ASN A 381 34.11 -12.27 -19.23
C ASN A 381 35.30 -13.13 -19.62
N LYS A 382 36.29 -13.24 -18.75
CA LYS A 382 37.45 -14.14 -18.96
C LYS A 382 37.18 -15.55 -18.42
N GLY A 383 36.19 -15.73 -17.55
CA GLY A 383 35.84 -17.03 -16.96
C GLY A 383 36.93 -17.63 -16.10
N VAL A 384 37.85 -16.83 -15.56
CA VAL A 384 39.00 -17.31 -14.78
C VAL A 384 38.65 -17.41 -13.31
N ALA A 385 38.77 -18.63 -12.77
CA ALA A 385 38.72 -18.94 -11.35
C ALA A 385 39.89 -19.86 -11.04
N GLU A 386 40.89 -19.38 -10.29
CA GLU A 386 42.16 -20.05 -10.11
C GLU A 386 42.10 -21.16 -9.06
N THR A 387 41.26 -20.98 -8.02
CA THR A 387 41.13 -21.90 -6.92
C THR A 387 39.71 -22.51 -6.85
N GLU A 388 39.52 -23.57 -6.08
CA GLU A 388 38.20 -24.12 -5.82
C GLU A 388 37.32 -23.11 -5.01
N GLU A 389 37.96 -22.29 -4.17
CA GLU A 389 37.28 -21.21 -3.45
C GLU A 389 36.78 -20.13 -4.42
N ASP A 390 37.59 -19.69 -5.38
CA ASP A 390 37.15 -18.77 -6.44
C ASP A 390 35.94 -19.31 -7.20
N LYS A 391 35.98 -20.59 -7.58
CA LYS A 391 34.87 -21.24 -8.29
C LYS A 391 33.60 -21.27 -7.45
N ALA A 392 33.72 -21.58 -6.15
CA ALA A 392 32.58 -21.64 -5.24
C ALA A 392 31.95 -20.27 -5.04
N VAL A 393 32.76 -19.22 -4.86
CA VAL A 393 32.29 -17.84 -4.64
C VAL A 393 31.63 -17.27 -5.90
N ASP A 394 32.21 -17.54 -7.10
CA ASP A 394 31.62 -17.14 -8.38
C ASP A 394 30.30 -17.88 -8.65
N ALA A 395 30.26 -19.19 -8.38
CA ALA A 395 29.06 -20.00 -8.57
C ALA A 395 27.92 -19.54 -7.65
N ASP A 396 28.22 -19.19 -6.41
CA ASP A 396 27.23 -18.70 -5.45
C ASP A 396 26.64 -17.34 -5.88
N LEU A 397 27.49 -16.37 -6.29
CA LEU A 397 27.00 -15.08 -6.83
C LEU A 397 26.14 -15.31 -8.06
N LYS A 398 26.58 -16.17 -8.98
CA LYS A 398 25.85 -16.49 -10.21
C LYS A 398 24.49 -17.11 -9.89
N ALA A 399 24.45 -18.10 -8.99
CA ALA A 399 23.23 -18.77 -8.59
C ALA A 399 22.20 -17.79 -7.99
N ILE A 400 22.65 -16.90 -7.09
CA ILE A 400 21.78 -15.86 -6.52
C ILE A 400 21.30 -14.89 -7.58
N THR A 401 22.18 -14.48 -8.50
CA THR A 401 21.82 -13.56 -9.61
C THR A 401 20.75 -14.16 -10.53
N GLU A 402 20.87 -15.46 -10.86
CA GLU A 402 19.92 -16.17 -11.72
C GLU A 402 18.59 -16.50 -11.01
N ASP A 403 18.60 -16.65 -9.68
CA ASP A 403 17.42 -17.01 -8.89
C ASP A 403 16.61 -15.79 -8.42
N THR A 404 17.27 -14.65 -8.22
CA THR A 404 16.60 -13.42 -7.73
C THR A 404 15.37 -13.01 -8.56
N PRO A 405 15.38 -13.02 -9.93
CA PRO A 405 14.19 -12.69 -10.69
C PRO A 405 13.00 -13.60 -10.38
N LYS A 406 13.23 -14.89 -10.17
CA LYS A 406 12.17 -15.87 -9.85
C LYS A 406 11.58 -15.64 -8.45
N ARG A 407 12.46 -15.29 -7.50
CA ARG A 407 12.02 -14.96 -6.13
C ARG A 407 11.21 -13.68 -6.10
N VAL A 408 11.64 -12.66 -6.85
CA VAL A 408 10.87 -11.41 -7.02
C VAL A 408 9.52 -11.70 -7.67
N GLU A 409 9.47 -12.52 -8.74
CA GLU A 409 8.23 -12.90 -9.41
C GLU A 409 7.26 -13.57 -8.44
N ALA A 410 7.72 -14.55 -7.66
CA ALA A 410 6.88 -15.25 -6.68
C ALA A 410 6.29 -14.27 -5.63
N LYS A 411 7.08 -13.30 -5.15
CA LYS A 411 6.59 -12.28 -4.21
C LYS A 411 5.59 -11.31 -4.85
N MET A 412 5.87 -10.87 -6.08
CA MET A 412 5.00 -9.95 -6.80
C MET A 412 3.67 -10.59 -7.20
N ASP A 413 3.64 -11.87 -7.52
CA ASP A 413 2.40 -12.61 -7.81
C ASP A 413 1.51 -12.76 -6.57
N GLU A 414 2.10 -12.76 -5.38
CA GLU A 414 1.39 -12.71 -4.10
C GLU A 414 1.11 -11.27 -3.61
N LEU A 415 1.42 -10.22 -4.38
CA LEU A 415 1.32 -8.81 -4.00
C LEU A 415 2.21 -8.41 -2.79
N ARG A 416 3.24 -9.18 -2.50
CA ARG A 416 4.20 -8.96 -1.41
C ARG A 416 5.34 -8.04 -1.85
N VAL A 417 5.02 -6.79 -2.12
CA VAL A 417 5.96 -5.82 -2.72
C VAL A 417 7.18 -5.54 -1.84
N ALA A 418 7.00 -5.38 -0.53
CA ALA A 418 8.12 -5.20 0.40
C ALA A 418 9.09 -6.40 0.39
N ASP A 419 8.54 -7.61 0.36
CA ASP A 419 9.34 -8.84 0.28
C ASP A 419 10.10 -8.92 -1.05
N ALA A 420 9.47 -8.51 -2.16
CA ALA A 420 10.12 -8.47 -3.47
C ALA A 420 11.32 -7.51 -3.51
N ILE A 421 11.19 -6.34 -2.91
CA ILE A 421 12.31 -5.38 -2.76
C ILE A 421 13.41 -6.00 -1.90
N THR A 422 13.06 -6.66 -0.81
CA THR A 422 14.02 -7.36 0.06
C THR A 422 14.83 -8.39 -0.71
N GLU A 423 14.21 -9.18 -1.59
CA GLU A 423 14.92 -10.16 -2.44
C GLU A 423 15.95 -9.49 -3.38
N ILE A 424 15.63 -8.32 -3.92
CA ILE A 424 16.59 -7.55 -4.73
C ILE A 424 17.78 -7.07 -3.89
N PHE A 425 17.51 -6.59 -2.67
CA PHE A 425 18.57 -6.14 -1.76
C PHE A 425 19.43 -7.30 -1.23
N VAL A 426 18.92 -8.52 -1.16
CA VAL A 426 19.73 -9.73 -0.90
C VAL A 426 20.80 -9.91 -1.98
N LEU A 427 20.46 -9.69 -3.27
CA LEU A 427 21.44 -9.72 -4.35
C LEU A 427 22.51 -8.63 -4.19
N PHE A 428 22.14 -7.38 -3.88
CA PHE A 428 23.12 -6.30 -3.68
C PHE A 428 24.02 -6.55 -2.47
N LYS A 429 23.48 -7.07 -1.37
CA LYS A 429 24.28 -7.49 -0.21
C LYS A 429 25.25 -8.61 -0.59
N ARG A 430 24.80 -9.56 -1.41
CA ARG A 430 25.69 -10.63 -1.91
C ARG A 430 26.80 -10.08 -2.80
N CYS A 431 26.52 -9.07 -3.67
CA CYS A 431 27.54 -8.41 -4.46
C CYS A 431 28.59 -7.70 -3.57
N ASN A 432 28.17 -7.00 -2.52
CA ASN A 432 29.10 -6.39 -1.56
C ASN A 432 29.99 -7.45 -0.89
N LYS A 433 29.40 -8.55 -0.41
CA LYS A 433 30.15 -9.67 0.17
C LYS A 433 31.13 -10.30 -0.82
N TYR A 434 30.74 -10.41 -2.10
CA TYR A 434 31.61 -10.91 -3.17
C TYR A 434 32.85 -10.02 -3.38
N ILE A 435 32.70 -8.69 -3.29
CA ILE A 435 33.84 -7.76 -3.31
C ILE A 435 34.80 -8.04 -2.13
N ASP A 436 34.26 -8.29 -0.94
CA ASP A 436 35.08 -8.52 0.26
C ASP A 436 35.78 -9.89 0.21
N GLU A 437 35.13 -10.92 -0.33
CA GLU A 437 35.71 -12.27 -0.51
C GLU A 437 36.79 -12.31 -1.59
N THR A 438 36.56 -11.63 -2.71
CA THR A 438 37.50 -11.67 -3.86
C THR A 438 38.62 -10.65 -3.79
N MET A 439 38.49 -9.64 -2.92
CA MET A 439 39.47 -8.58 -2.69
C MET A 439 40.09 -8.01 -3.98
N PRO A 440 39.32 -7.34 -4.89
CA PRO A 440 39.80 -6.85 -6.19
C PRO A 440 41.04 -5.98 -6.08
N TRP A 441 41.19 -5.21 -5.01
CA TRP A 441 42.38 -4.36 -4.75
C TRP A 441 43.63 -5.18 -4.45
N ALA A 442 43.52 -6.40 -4.00
CA ALA A 442 44.64 -7.32 -3.80
C ALA A 442 45.02 -7.98 -5.15
N LEU A 443 44.02 -8.48 -5.90
CA LEU A 443 44.21 -9.04 -7.25
C LEU A 443 44.94 -8.04 -8.18
N ALA A 444 44.59 -6.76 -8.09
CA ALA A 444 45.16 -5.69 -8.91
C ALA A 444 46.67 -5.44 -8.70
N LYS A 445 47.27 -6.00 -7.64
CA LYS A 445 48.71 -5.87 -7.36
C LYS A 445 49.57 -6.89 -8.14
N GLU A 446 48.98 -7.93 -8.69
CA GLU A 446 49.60 -9.05 -9.34
C GLU A 446 49.17 -9.10 -10.81
N GLU A 447 50.09 -8.81 -11.75
CA GLU A 447 49.77 -8.83 -13.20
C GLU A 447 49.26 -10.20 -13.66
N ALA A 448 49.75 -11.28 -13.08
CA ALA A 448 49.28 -12.65 -13.34
C ALA A 448 47.82 -12.90 -12.99
N LYS A 449 47.22 -12.10 -12.09
CA LYS A 449 45.82 -12.20 -11.66
C LYS A 449 44.87 -11.25 -12.38
N LYS A 450 45.34 -10.58 -13.44
CA LYS A 450 44.54 -9.58 -14.16
C LYS A 450 43.26 -10.15 -14.76
N ASP A 451 43.33 -11.36 -15.36
CA ASP A 451 42.15 -12.00 -15.95
C ASP A 451 41.15 -12.43 -14.88
N ARG A 452 41.65 -12.83 -13.69
CA ARG A 452 40.78 -13.10 -12.51
C ARG A 452 40.07 -11.81 -12.04
N LEU A 453 40.79 -10.73 -11.91
CA LEU A 453 40.25 -9.42 -11.57
C LEU A 453 39.17 -8.96 -12.56
N GLU A 454 39.45 -9.14 -13.88
CA GLU A 454 38.49 -8.79 -14.92
C GLU A 454 37.22 -9.63 -14.82
N THR A 455 37.33 -10.94 -14.53
CA THR A 455 36.20 -11.83 -14.28
C THR A 455 35.37 -11.36 -13.08
N VAL A 456 36.04 -10.99 -11.99
CA VAL A 456 35.33 -10.50 -10.76
C VAL A 456 34.52 -9.24 -11.06
N LEU A 457 35.09 -8.26 -11.73
CA LEU A 457 34.41 -7.00 -12.06
C LEU A 457 33.30 -7.21 -13.09
N TYR A 458 33.47 -8.10 -14.04
CA TYR A 458 32.42 -8.49 -14.99
C TYR A 458 31.22 -9.12 -14.27
N ASN A 459 31.46 -10.08 -13.38
CA ASN A 459 30.42 -10.73 -12.59
C ASN A 459 29.63 -9.73 -11.74
N LEU A 460 30.32 -8.76 -11.11
CA LEU A 460 29.67 -7.69 -10.35
C LEU A 460 28.76 -6.82 -11.22
N ILE A 461 29.25 -6.36 -12.37
CA ILE A 461 28.50 -5.50 -13.29
C ILE A 461 27.22 -6.21 -13.74
N GLU A 462 27.29 -7.47 -14.16
CA GLU A 462 26.13 -8.22 -14.63
C GLU A 462 25.12 -8.49 -13.50
N SER A 463 25.61 -8.80 -12.29
CA SER A 463 24.75 -8.99 -11.13
C SER A 463 24.04 -7.69 -10.71
N ILE A 464 24.76 -6.57 -10.70
CA ILE A 464 24.18 -5.25 -10.38
C ILE A 464 23.15 -4.85 -11.45
N LYS A 465 23.45 -5.06 -12.75
CA LYS A 465 22.49 -4.80 -13.84
C LYS A 465 21.20 -5.63 -13.67
N THR A 466 21.33 -6.88 -13.25
CA THR A 466 20.16 -7.73 -12.98
C THR A 466 19.30 -7.14 -11.86
N GLY A 467 19.91 -6.77 -10.73
CA GLY A 467 19.21 -6.10 -9.64
C GLY A 467 18.61 -4.75 -10.05
N ALA A 468 19.34 -3.95 -10.82
CA ALA A 468 18.87 -2.65 -11.31
C ALA A 468 17.62 -2.77 -12.20
N ARG A 469 17.59 -3.74 -13.13
CA ARG A 469 16.40 -3.99 -13.96
C ARG A 469 15.19 -4.39 -13.13
N LEU A 470 15.38 -5.16 -12.06
CA LEU A 470 14.31 -5.53 -11.14
C LEU A 470 13.83 -4.33 -10.31
N LEU A 471 14.70 -3.36 -9.99
CA LEU A 471 14.33 -2.13 -9.29
C LEU A 471 13.46 -1.18 -10.12
N GLU A 472 13.41 -1.29 -11.44
CA GLU A 472 12.67 -0.38 -12.33
C GLU A 472 11.21 -0.20 -11.93
N SER A 473 10.58 -1.27 -11.44
CA SER A 473 9.19 -1.21 -10.97
C SER A 473 8.99 -0.41 -9.69
N PHE A 474 10.01 -0.31 -8.85
CA PHE A 474 9.96 0.28 -7.51
C PHE A 474 10.63 1.66 -7.46
N MET A 475 11.79 1.78 -8.10
CA MET A 475 12.67 2.95 -8.11
C MET A 475 13.12 3.24 -9.55
N PRO A 476 12.22 3.73 -10.43
CA PRO A 476 12.44 3.81 -11.87
C PRO A 476 13.63 4.71 -12.25
N GLU A 477 13.79 5.88 -11.63
CA GLU A 477 14.89 6.80 -11.93
C GLU A 477 16.25 6.24 -11.47
N THR A 478 16.26 5.58 -10.32
CA THR A 478 17.49 4.94 -9.79
C THR A 478 17.92 3.78 -10.68
N SER A 479 16.97 2.95 -11.13
CA SER A 479 17.23 1.88 -12.10
C SER A 479 17.86 2.42 -13.37
N GLU A 480 17.24 3.44 -13.98
CA GLU A 480 17.74 4.10 -15.18
C GLU A 480 19.16 4.65 -14.99
N LYS A 481 19.43 5.36 -13.89
CA LYS A 481 20.75 5.91 -13.56
C LYS A 481 21.80 4.83 -13.39
N ILE A 482 21.48 3.71 -12.71
CA ILE A 482 22.42 2.59 -12.55
C ILE A 482 22.76 1.96 -13.90
N LEU A 483 21.73 1.65 -14.70
CA LEU A 483 21.94 1.03 -16.00
C LEU A 483 22.71 1.94 -16.96
N ALA A 484 22.42 3.24 -16.97
CA ALA A 484 23.15 4.23 -17.75
C ALA A 484 24.63 4.33 -17.33
N GLN A 485 24.92 4.31 -16.03
CA GLN A 485 26.29 4.39 -15.51
C GLN A 485 27.09 3.11 -15.77
N LEU A 486 26.45 1.95 -15.72
CA LEU A 486 27.10 0.66 -16.03
C LEU A 486 27.24 0.41 -17.52
N GLY A 487 26.45 1.07 -18.37
CA GLY A 487 26.52 1.08 -19.81
C GLY A 487 26.46 -0.30 -20.46
N ASP A 488 26.46 -0.32 -21.80
CA ASP A 488 26.61 -1.54 -22.61
C ASP A 488 28.04 -1.70 -23.08
N GLY A 489 28.85 -2.41 -22.28
CA GLY A 489 30.24 -2.71 -22.58
C GLY A 489 31.27 -1.72 -22.02
N LYS A 490 30.87 -0.50 -21.64
CA LYS A 490 31.78 0.47 -20.98
C LYS A 490 31.03 1.24 -19.90
N VAL A 491 31.60 1.27 -18.70
CA VAL A 491 31.01 2.06 -17.58
C VAL A 491 31.32 3.55 -17.75
N THR A 492 30.53 4.43 -17.14
CA THR A 492 30.80 5.88 -17.14
C THR A 492 32.16 6.21 -16.53
N GLU A 493 32.83 7.24 -17.02
CA GLU A 493 34.15 7.66 -16.51
C GLU A 493 34.09 8.24 -15.10
N LYS A 494 33.02 8.99 -14.79
CA LYS A 494 32.79 9.59 -13.48
C LYS A 494 31.43 9.12 -12.97
N PRO A 495 31.41 8.21 -11.98
CA PRO A 495 30.15 7.77 -11.41
C PRO A 495 29.44 8.92 -10.68
N GLU A 496 28.16 9.05 -10.89
CA GLU A 496 27.28 9.94 -10.15
C GLU A 496 26.91 9.27 -8.82
N ILE A 497 26.89 10.06 -7.74
CA ILE A 497 26.42 9.59 -6.42
C ILE A 497 24.90 9.42 -6.52
N LEU A 498 24.43 8.18 -6.41
CA LEU A 498 22.99 7.88 -6.45
C LEU A 498 22.26 8.40 -5.21
N PHE A 499 22.85 8.19 -4.05
CA PHE A 499 22.31 8.58 -2.75
C PHE A 499 23.41 9.12 -1.85
N ALA A 500 23.21 10.34 -1.36
CA ALA A 500 24.11 10.94 -0.37
C ALA A 500 23.75 10.46 1.04
N ARG A 501 24.76 10.29 1.90
CA ARG A 501 24.50 10.06 3.33
C ARG A 501 23.95 11.33 3.96
N LEU A 502 23.00 11.15 4.87
CA LEU A 502 22.36 12.19 5.62
C LEU A 502 22.79 12.13 7.09
N ASP A 503 22.98 13.29 7.70
CA ASP A 503 23.14 13.40 9.14
C ASP A 503 21.77 13.48 9.82
N VAL A 504 21.54 12.59 10.79
CA VAL A 504 20.25 12.49 11.49
C VAL A 504 19.92 13.78 12.24
N GLU A 505 20.92 14.37 12.94
CA GLU A 505 20.70 15.57 13.75
C GLU A 505 20.38 16.78 12.87
N GLU A 506 21.07 16.91 11.71
CA GLU A 506 20.79 17.97 10.73
C GLU A 506 19.39 17.84 10.11
N VAL A 507 18.97 16.61 9.77
CA VAL A 507 17.63 16.36 9.23
C VAL A 507 16.59 16.68 10.29
N MET A 508 16.73 16.15 11.51
CA MET A 508 15.78 16.38 12.60
C MET A 508 15.67 17.85 12.99
N LYS A 509 16.78 18.59 12.93
CA LYS A 509 16.76 20.05 13.14
C LYS A 509 15.90 20.75 12.10
N LYS A 510 16.05 20.44 10.81
CA LYS A 510 15.22 21.01 9.73
C LYS A 510 13.75 20.61 9.86
N VAL A 511 13.48 19.35 10.23
CA VAL A 511 12.11 18.87 10.47
C VAL A 511 11.44 19.68 11.61
N LYS A 512 12.14 19.91 12.72
CA LYS A 512 11.61 20.72 13.83
C LYS A 512 11.40 22.20 13.46
N GLU A 513 12.19 22.73 12.55
CA GLU A 513 12.00 24.09 12.01
C GLU A 513 10.73 24.16 11.12
N LEU A 514 10.43 23.12 10.35
CA LEU A 514 9.24 23.03 9.50
C LEU A 514 7.97 22.68 10.29
N HIS A 515 8.11 21.89 11.35
CA HIS A 515 7.01 21.39 12.19
C HIS A 515 7.23 21.78 13.66
N PRO A 516 7.07 23.07 14.05
CA PRO A 516 7.32 23.53 15.43
C PRO A 516 6.47 22.81 16.49
N GLN A 517 5.30 22.28 16.12
CA GLN A 517 4.43 21.50 17.00
C GLN A 517 5.08 20.20 17.48
N MET A 518 5.89 19.54 16.66
CA MET A 518 6.63 18.33 17.07
C MET A 518 7.64 18.63 18.16
N ALA A 519 8.22 19.83 18.17
CA ALA A 519 9.14 20.29 19.21
C ALA A 519 8.42 20.65 20.53
N ALA A 520 7.11 20.90 20.50
CA ALA A 520 6.30 21.18 21.68
C ALA A 520 5.85 19.88 22.38
N GLU A 521 5.50 18.85 21.61
CA GLU A 521 5.13 17.53 22.15
C GLU A 521 6.30 16.87 22.88
N GLU A 522 7.54 16.95 22.38
CA GLU A 522 8.73 16.45 23.09
C GLU A 522 8.96 17.15 24.45
N LYS A 523 8.49 18.38 24.61
CA LYS A 523 8.59 19.10 25.89
C LYS A 523 7.47 18.73 26.86
N ASP A 524 6.28 18.41 26.35
CA ASP A 524 5.16 17.91 27.16
C ASP A 524 5.41 16.47 27.59
N ASP A 525 5.92 15.59 26.72
CA ASP A 525 6.34 14.24 27.09
C ASP A 525 7.50 14.25 28.11
N GLN A 526 8.41 15.23 28.04
CA GLN A 526 9.44 15.41 29.07
C GLN A 526 8.90 16.03 30.36
N ALA A 527 7.79 16.78 30.29
CA ALA A 527 7.13 17.34 31.47
C ALA A 527 6.16 16.36 32.12
N GLU A 528 5.53 15.46 31.35
CA GLU A 528 4.74 14.36 31.88
C GLU A 528 5.60 13.19 32.40
N GLY A 529 6.87 13.08 31.95
CA GLY A 529 7.83 12.09 32.47
C GLY A 529 8.32 12.31 33.90
N GLU A 530 7.93 13.42 34.56
CA GLU A 530 8.27 13.67 35.97
C GLU A 530 7.19 13.15 36.97
N ASP A 531 6.07 12.59 36.48
CA ASP A 531 5.08 11.91 37.35
C ASP A 531 4.96 10.41 37.02
N GLU A 532 6.09 9.76 36.78
CA GLU A 532 6.19 8.32 36.93
C GLU A 532 5.88 8.03 38.41
N THR A 533 4.71 7.43 38.65
CA THR A 533 4.54 6.60 39.85
C THR A 533 5.62 5.53 39.76
N VAL A 534 6.76 5.82 40.39
CA VAL A 534 7.83 4.83 40.61
C VAL A 534 7.18 3.69 41.39
N ILE A 535 6.77 2.64 40.66
CA ILE A 535 6.45 1.38 41.30
C ILE A 535 7.80 0.87 41.75
N ASP A 536 8.16 1.13 43.02
CA ASP A 536 9.30 0.54 43.69
C ASP A 536 9.07 -0.99 43.73
N ILE A 537 9.41 -1.64 42.64
CA ILE A 537 9.56 -3.09 42.61
C ILE A 537 11.01 -3.33 43.03
N ASP A 538 11.19 -3.93 44.20
CA ASP A 538 12.50 -4.42 44.65
C ASP A 538 13.14 -5.20 43.50
N ALA A 539 14.23 -4.67 42.96
CA ALA A 539 14.95 -5.29 41.87
C ALA A 539 15.38 -6.70 42.30
N LYS A 540 14.87 -7.71 41.61
CA LYS A 540 15.34 -9.07 41.84
C LYS A 540 16.82 -9.14 41.45
N PRO A 541 17.63 -10.01 42.12
CA PRO A 541 19.02 -10.22 41.78
C PRO A 541 19.17 -10.56 40.28
N GLU A 542 20.15 -9.96 39.62
CA GLU A 542 20.51 -10.35 38.26
C GLU A 542 20.77 -11.86 38.16
N ILE A 543 20.21 -12.49 37.15
CA ILE A 543 20.47 -13.90 36.88
C ILE A 543 21.60 -14.04 35.86
N THR A 544 22.42 -15.06 36.01
CA THR A 544 23.46 -15.38 35.04
C THR A 544 22.86 -16.06 33.79
N PHE A 545 23.64 -16.11 32.70
CA PHE A 545 23.24 -16.85 31.49
C PHE A 545 23.00 -18.34 31.80
N ASP A 546 23.76 -18.91 32.72
CA ASP A 546 23.58 -20.28 33.20
C ASP A 546 22.26 -20.47 33.97
N ASP A 547 21.80 -19.44 34.69
CA ASP A 547 20.50 -19.47 35.37
C ASP A 547 19.35 -19.32 34.35
N PHE A 548 19.52 -18.51 33.34
CA PHE A 548 18.56 -18.41 32.22
C PHE A 548 18.48 -19.74 31.45
N GLY A 549 19.61 -20.42 31.24
CA GLY A 549 19.68 -21.73 30.57
C GLY A 549 18.97 -22.86 31.33
N LYS A 550 18.67 -22.68 32.62
CA LYS A 550 17.87 -23.63 33.43
C LYS A 550 16.38 -23.50 33.22
N MET A 551 15.92 -22.39 32.62
CA MET A 551 14.49 -22.17 32.30
C MET A 551 14.12 -22.93 31.04
N GLN A 552 12.96 -23.58 31.07
CA GLN A 552 12.44 -24.32 29.93
C GLN A 552 11.06 -23.72 29.56
N PHE A 553 10.92 -23.30 28.31
CA PHE A 553 9.66 -22.89 27.74
C PHE A 553 9.08 -24.01 26.89
N GLN A 554 7.80 -24.33 27.08
CA GLN A 554 7.12 -25.36 26.32
C GLN A 554 5.78 -24.82 25.81
N VAL A 555 5.40 -25.18 24.59
CA VAL A 555 4.07 -24.91 24.05
C VAL A 555 3.07 -25.89 24.66
N GLY A 556 1.95 -25.38 25.18
CA GLY A 556 0.87 -26.17 25.70
C GLY A 556 -0.44 -25.93 24.94
N GLU A 557 -1.22 -26.99 24.72
CA GLU A 557 -2.56 -26.95 24.13
C GLU A 557 -3.60 -26.79 25.24
N ILE A 558 -4.46 -25.74 25.17
CA ILE A 558 -5.58 -25.58 26.10
C ILE A 558 -6.69 -26.57 25.71
N ILE A 559 -6.91 -27.59 26.53
CA ILE A 559 -7.91 -28.63 26.26
C ILE A 559 -9.30 -28.21 26.78
N SER A 560 -9.34 -27.48 27.88
CA SER A 560 -10.57 -26.87 28.43
C SER A 560 -10.23 -25.62 29.23
N CYS A 561 -11.17 -24.69 29.29
CA CYS A 561 -11.07 -23.47 30.08
C CYS A 561 -12.43 -23.11 30.65
N GLU A 562 -12.53 -23.00 31.97
CA GLU A 562 -13.77 -22.71 32.67
C GLU A 562 -13.61 -21.52 33.62
N ALA A 563 -14.70 -20.77 33.82
CA ALA A 563 -14.66 -19.67 34.77
C ALA A 563 -14.64 -20.23 36.23
N VAL A 564 -13.75 -19.67 37.05
CA VAL A 564 -13.68 -20.06 38.46
C VAL A 564 -14.93 -19.58 39.18
N PRO A 565 -15.71 -20.48 39.86
CA PRO A 565 -16.90 -20.10 40.59
C PRO A 565 -16.59 -18.99 41.61
N LYS A 566 -17.43 -17.92 41.62
CA LYS A 566 -17.28 -16.74 42.47
C LYS A 566 -16.12 -15.78 42.10
N SER A 567 -15.42 -15.97 41.02
CA SER A 567 -14.45 -15.02 40.50
C SER A 567 -14.95 -14.39 39.18
N LYS A 568 -14.83 -13.06 39.06
CA LYS A 568 -15.15 -12.33 37.81
C LYS A 568 -13.92 -12.20 36.87
N LYS A 569 -12.73 -12.63 37.32
CA LYS A 569 -11.46 -12.38 36.64
C LYS A 569 -10.60 -13.63 36.43
N LEU A 570 -10.89 -14.76 37.08
CA LEU A 570 -10.07 -15.94 37.01
C LEU A 570 -10.69 -17.01 36.11
N LEU A 571 -9.87 -17.61 35.29
CA LEU A 571 -10.18 -18.79 34.49
C LEU A 571 -9.32 -19.96 34.98
N CYS A 572 -9.87 -21.16 34.94
CA CYS A 572 -9.15 -22.40 35.22
C CYS A 572 -8.98 -23.14 33.90
N SER A 573 -7.74 -23.24 33.40
CA SER A 573 -7.44 -23.91 32.16
C SER A 573 -6.77 -25.24 32.40
N GLN A 574 -7.17 -26.29 31.66
CA GLN A 574 -6.45 -27.53 31.54
C GLN A 574 -5.52 -27.46 30.33
N VAL A 575 -4.22 -27.47 30.55
CA VAL A 575 -3.22 -27.29 29.48
C VAL A 575 -2.43 -28.58 29.31
N LYS A 576 -2.45 -29.14 28.11
CA LYS A 576 -1.67 -30.31 27.73
C LYS A 576 -0.29 -29.86 27.25
N ILE A 577 0.74 -30.35 27.92
CA ILE A 577 2.15 -30.11 27.60
C ILE A 577 2.80 -31.46 27.37
N GLY A 578 3.05 -31.83 26.13
CA GLY A 578 3.49 -33.19 25.78
C GLY A 578 2.47 -34.25 26.20
N SER A 579 2.88 -35.19 27.06
CA SER A 579 2.01 -36.24 27.61
C SER A 579 1.30 -35.85 28.91
N GLN A 580 1.60 -34.68 29.48
CA GLN A 580 1.04 -34.24 30.77
C GLN A 580 -0.04 -33.20 30.60
N VAL A 581 -1.07 -33.25 31.45
CA VAL A 581 -2.08 -32.19 31.55
C VAL A 581 -1.87 -31.46 32.87
N LYS A 582 -1.72 -30.13 32.80
CA LYS A 582 -1.58 -29.28 33.99
C LYS A 582 -2.76 -28.30 34.06
N GLN A 583 -3.23 -28.09 35.28
CA GLN A 583 -4.20 -27.06 35.57
C GLN A 583 -3.46 -25.75 35.85
N ILE A 584 -3.87 -24.70 35.17
CA ILE A 584 -3.29 -23.37 35.28
C ILE A 584 -4.41 -22.37 35.56
#